data_91e4ce7aa8cf8a6d775978f76291b5b2
#
_entry.id   91e4ce7aa8cf8a6d775978f76291b5b2
#
_cell.length_a   1.000
_cell.length_b   1.000
_cell.length_c   1.000
_cell.angle_alpha   90.00
_cell.angle_beta   90.00
_cell.angle_gamma   90.00
#
_symmetry.space_group_name_H-M   'P 1'
#
loop_
_entity.id
_entity.type
_entity.pdbx_description
1 polymer ?
#
loop_
_entity_poly.entity_id
_entity_poly.type
_entity_poly.pdbx_seq_one_letter_code
_entity_poly.pdbx_strand_id
1 'polypeptide(L)'
;MATPEDEFDAATARAAQRLAHTPKAVSARYDRRIGRIVIELSSGLGVSFRPHDAQGLEHARPQELATIEISPSGLGLHIPALDVDLYLPALLEGLLGSRAWMAAAMGKAGGRRSSEAKAAAARANGRLGGRPK
;
A
#
# COMPACT_ATOMS: atom_id res chain seq x y z
N MET A 1 20.86 24.83 -24.94
CA MET A 1 20.99 24.16 -23.62
C MET A 1 19.72 24.40 -22.83
N ALA A 2 19.16 23.32 -22.23
CA ALA A 2 17.94 23.46 -21.47
C ALA A 2 18.19 24.17 -20.13
N THR A 3 17.29 25.06 -19.76
CA THR A 3 17.36 25.73 -18.46
C THR A 3 16.70 24.81 -17.39
N PRO A 4 16.94 25.08 -16.08
CA PRO A 4 16.23 24.36 -15.04
C PRO A 4 14.71 24.45 -15.15
N GLU A 5 14.19 25.59 -15.61
CA GLU A 5 12.76 25.77 -15.84
C GLU A 5 12.26 24.85 -16.96
N ASP A 6 13.02 24.75 -18.06
CA ASP A 6 12.66 23.85 -19.16
C ASP A 6 12.67 22.40 -18.71
N GLU A 7 13.64 22.02 -17.89
CA GLU A 7 13.72 20.67 -17.35
C GLU A 7 12.56 20.37 -16.42
N PHE A 8 12.16 21.32 -15.58
CA PHE A 8 11.02 21.18 -14.68
C PHE A 8 9.72 21.04 -15.48
N ASP A 9 9.53 21.88 -16.51
CA ASP A 9 8.34 21.82 -17.36
C ASP A 9 8.26 20.48 -18.10
N ALA A 10 9.37 19.97 -18.59
CA ALA A 10 9.41 18.69 -19.27
C ALA A 10 9.09 17.55 -18.30
N ALA A 11 9.60 17.60 -17.06
CA ALA A 11 9.31 16.60 -16.04
C ALA A 11 7.84 16.63 -15.65
N THR A 12 7.26 17.83 -15.51
CA THR A 12 5.85 18.00 -15.19
C THR A 12 4.96 17.45 -16.31
N ALA A 13 5.32 17.69 -17.55
CA ALA A 13 4.59 17.17 -18.69
C ALA A 13 4.62 15.63 -18.74
N ARG A 14 5.78 15.04 -18.47
CA ARG A 14 5.92 13.60 -18.43
C ARG A 14 5.08 12.99 -17.29
N ALA A 15 5.07 13.62 -16.12
CA ALA A 15 4.25 13.17 -15.00
C ALA A 15 2.76 13.25 -15.34
N ALA A 16 2.33 14.34 -15.97
CA ALA A 16 0.95 14.51 -16.39
C ALA A 16 0.53 13.45 -17.41
N GLN A 17 1.42 13.12 -18.35
CA GLN A 17 1.15 12.05 -19.32
C GLN A 17 1.00 10.70 -18.65
N ARG A 18 1.86 10.39 -17.69
CA ARG A 18 1.76 9.13 -16.95
C ARG A 18 0.45 9.02 -16.20
N LEU A 19 0.02 10.10 -15.56
CA LEU A 19 -1.27 10.12 -14.85
C LEU A 19 -2.44 10.02 -15.80
N ALA A 20 -2.34 10.61 -16.99
CA ALA A 20 -3.39 10.53 -18.00
C ALA A 20 -3.62 9.10 -18.49
N HIS A 21 -2.58 8.27 -18.48
CA HIS A 21 -2.66 6.87 -18.88
C HIS A 21 -2.89 5.90 -17.72
N THR A 22 -2.88 6.41 -16.49
CA THR A 22 -3.15 5.57 -15.32
C THR A 22 -4.63 5.21 -15.26
N PRO A 23 -4.98 3.93 -15.06
CA PRO A 23 -6.38 3.56 -14.85
C PRO A 23 -6.97 4.30 -13.66
N LYS A 24 -8.23 4.67 -13.77
CA LYS A 24 -8.94 5.43 -12.74
C LYS A 24 -9.89 4.53 -11.98
N ALA A 25 -10.18 4.86 -10.74
CA ALA A 25 -11.17 4.15 -9.96
C ALA A 25 -12.57 4.51 -10.49
N VAL A 26 -13.38 3.51 -10.78
CA VAL A 26 -14.78 3.70 -11.17
C VAL A 26 -15.72 3.28 -10.05
N SER A 27 -15.27 2.40 -9.14
CA SER A 27 -16.02 2.10 -7.93
C SER A 27 -15.04 1.67 -6.84
N ALA A 28 -15.42 1.90 -5.59
CA ALA A 28 -14.63 1.49 -4.44
C ALA A 28 -15.60 1.18 -3.30
N ARG A 29 -15.39 0.03 -2.65
CA ARG A 29 -16.25 -0.41 -1.56
C ARG A 29 -15.49 -1.32 -0.62
N TYR A 30 -15.97 -1.42 0.61
CA TYR A 30 -15.49 -2.42 1.55
C TYR A 30 -16.40 -3.64 1.46
N ASP A 31 -15.80 -4.79 1.16
CA ASP A 31 -16.53 -6.06 1.10
C ASP A 31 -16.36 -6.78 2.43
N ARG A 32 -17.41 -6.79 3.25
CA ARG A 32 -17.37 -7.41 4.58
C ARG A 32 -17.16 -8.92 4.52
N ARG A 33 -17.59 -9.54 3.44
CA ARG A 33 -17.50 -11.00 3.30
C ARG A 33 -16.04 -11.46 3.23
N ILE A 34 -15.21 -10.68 2.55
CA ILE A 34 -13.79 -11.02 2.39
C ILE A 34 -12.87 -10.11 3.20
N GLY A 35 -13.41 -9.07 3.86
CA GLY A 35 -12.62 -8.17 4.69
C GLY A 35 -11.65 -7.32 3.90
N ARG A 36 -12.02 -6.92 2.67
CA ARG A 36 -11.14 -6.15 1.80
C ARG A 36 -11.83 -4.94 1.21
N ILE A 37 -11.05 -3.89 0.98
CA ILE A 37 -11.48 -2.78 0.14
C ILE A 37 -11.26 -3.23 -1.30
N VAL A 38 -12.30 -3.12 -2.11
CA VAL A 38 -12.29 -3.55 -3.51
C VAL A 38 -12.48 -2.34 -4.40
N ILE A 39 -11.54 -2.13 -5.31
CA ILE A 39 -11.54 -0.99 -6.24
C ILE A 39 -11.63 -1.54 -7.65
N GLU A 40 -12.65 -1.13 -8.38
CA GLU A 40 -12.77 -1.46 -9.81
C GLU A 40 -12.15 -0.33 -10.62
N LEU A 41 -11.35 -0.69 -11.59
CA LEU A 41 -10.62 0.27 -12.42
C LEU A 41 -11.24 0.44 -13.79
N SER A 42 -11.01 1.59 -14.40
CA SER A 42 -11.50 1.89 -15.75
C SER A 42 -10.94 0.94 -16.81
N SER A 43 -9.85 0.27 -16.53
CA SER A 43 -9.25 -0.73 -17.44
C SER A 43 -9.96 -2.08 -17.43
N GLY A 44 -10.88 -2.29 -16.49
CA GLY A 44 -11.53 -3.59 -16.29
C GLY A 44 -10.87 -4.47 -15.25
N LEU A 45 -9.71 -4.07 -14.75
CA LEU A 45 -9.04 -4.78 -13.66
C LEU A 45 -9.56 -4.29 -12.31
N GLY A 46 -9.41 -5.11 -11.30
CA GLY A 46 -9.73 -4.75 -9.93
C GLY A 46 -8.53 -4.87 -9.02
N VAL A 47 -8.53 -4.08 -7.96
CA VAL A 47 -7.51 -4.10 -6.93
C VAL A 47 -8.20 -4.30 -5.59
N SER A 48 -7.67 -5.16 -4.74
CA SER A 48 -8.21 -5.30 -3.39
C SER A 48 -7.08 -5.41 -2.38
N PHE A 49 -7.36 -4.93 -1.17
CA PHE A 49 -6.38 -5.01 -0.08
C PHE A 49 -7.11 -5.02 1.26
N ARG A 50 -6.45 -5.52 2.28
CA ARG A 50 -7.00 -5.52 3.63
C ARG A 50 -6.78 -4.14 4.25
N PRO A 51 -7.82 -3.53 4.85
CA PRO A 51 -7.68 -2.18 5.40
C PRO A 51 -6.56 -2.04 6.41
N HIS A 52 -6.39 -3.00 7.30
CA HIS A 52 -5.37 -2.88 8.35
C HIS A 52 -3.94 -2.92 7.82
N ASP A 53 -3.73 -3.27 6.57
CA ASP A 53 -2.41 -3.20 5.93
C ASP A 53 -2.11 -1.81 5.36
N ALA A 54 -3.08 -0.89 5.39
CA ALA A 54 -2.93 0.45 4.81
C ALA A 54 -2.75 1.49 5.91
N GLN A 55 -1.90 2.48 5.63
CA GLN A 55 -1.63 3.58 6.55
C GLN A 55 -2.92 4.36 6.84
N GLY A 56 -3.22 4.59 8.10
CA GLY A 56 -4.41 5.29 8.54
C GLY A 56 -5.62 4.40 8.72
N LEU A 57 -5.58 3.15 8.24
CA LEU A 57 -6.69 2.21 8.33
C LEU A 57 -6.38 1.00 9.21
N GLU A 58 -5.29 1.05 9.96
CA GLU A 58 -4.80 -0.08 10.75
C GLU A 58 -5.82 -0.56 11.78
N HIS A 59 -6.64 0.35 12.28
CA HIS A 59 -7.66 0.03 13.29
C HIS A 59 -9.07 0.34 12.82
N ALA A 60 -9.29 0.41 11.51
CA ALA A 60 -10.58 0.75 10.94
C ALA A 60 -11.59 -0.36 11.22
N ARG A 61 -12.80 0.04 11.62
CA ARG A 61 -13.92 -0.87 11.82
C ARG A 61 -14.78 -0.93 10.56
N PRO A 62 -15.48 -2.04 10.32
CA PRO A 62 -16.30 -2.17 9.11
C PRO A 62 -17.27 -1.02 8.88
N GLN A 63 -17.91 -0.52 9.93
CA GLN A 63 -18.87 0.59 9.79
C GLN A 63 -18.18 1.89 9.39
N GLU A 64 -16.89 2.05 9.69
CA GLU A 64 -16.14 3.24 9.27
C GLU A 64 -15.75 3.18 7.80
N LEU A 65 -15.79 2.00 7.22
CA LEU A 65 -15.45 1.77 5.81
C LEU A 65 -16.69 1.69 4.91
N ALA A 66 -17.87 1.96 5.48
CA ALA A 66 -19.13 1.84 4.75
C ALA A 66 -19.23 2.86 3.59
N THR A 67 -18.61 4.02 3.74
CA THR A 67 -18.61 5.05 2.69
C THR A 67 -17.18 5.30 2.25
N ILE A 68 -16.94 5.10 0.97
CA ILE A 68 -15.65 5.40 0.32
C ILE A 68 -15.98 6.28 -0.87
N GLU A 69 -15.38 7.46 -0.92
CA GLU A 69 -15.61 8.42 -2.00
C GLU A 69 -14.44 8.39 -2.97
N ILE A 70 -14.76 8.54 -4.25
CA ILE A 70 -13.77 8.63 -5.31
C ILE A 70 -13.63 10.11 -5.69
N SER A 71 -12.39 10.59 -5.77
CA SER A 71 -12.14 11.98 -6.17
C SER A 71 -12.58 12.21 -7.62
N PRO A 72 -12.85 13.48 -8.01
CA PRO A 72 -13.25 13.78 -9.38
C PRO A 72 -12.26 13.30 -10.44
N SER A 73 -10.97 13.26 -10.11
CA SER A 73 -9.95 12.75 -11.04
C SER A 73 -9.99 11.24 -11.19
N GLY A 74 -10.63 10.52 -10.29
CA GLY A 74 -10.60 9.06 -10.26
C GLY A 74 -9.30 8.49 -9.70
N LEU A 75 -8.40 9.34 -9.22
CA LEU A 75 -7.09 8.90 -8.73
C LEU A 75 -6.97 8.91 -7.21
N GLY A 76 -8.00 9.39 -6.51
CA GLY A 76 -8.01 9.44 -5.06
C GLY A 76 -9.22 8.76 -4.48
N LEU A 77 -9.04 8.18 -3.31
CA LEU A 77 -10.13 7.61 -2.51
C LEU A 77 -10.12 8.30 -1.16
N HIS A 78 -11.30 8.67 -0.67
CA HIS A 78 -11.46 9.33 0.62
C HIS A 78 -12.42 8.52 1.49
N ILE A 79 -12.04 8.28 2.72
CA ILE A 79 -12.87 7.60 3.71
C ILE A 79 -13.28 8.62 4.76
N PRO A 80 -14.49 9.19 4.65
CA PRO A 80 -14.89 10.32 5.50
C PRO A 80 -14.87 10.02 7.00
N ALA A 81 -15.28 8.82 7.39
CA ALA A 81 -15.35 8.45 8.80
C ALA A 81 -14.01 8.51 9.51
N LEU A 82 -12.92 8.33 8.77
CA LEU A 82 -11.57 8.31 9.31
C LEU A 82 -10.72 9.47 8.82
N ASP A 83 -11.27 10.28 7.92
CA ASP A 83 -10.55 11.38 7.25
C ASP A 83 -9.23 10.90 6.65
N VAL A 84 -9.29 9.78 5.95
CA VAL A 84 -8.12 9.15 5.33
C VAL A 84 -8.25 9.26 3.82
N ASP A 85 -7.15 9.64 3.18
CA ASP A 85 -7.05 9.71 1.73
C ASP A 85 -6.07 8.66 1.23
N LEU A 86 -6.46 7.96 0.18
CA LEU A 86 -5.61 6.97 -0.48
C LEU A 86 -5.38 7.43 -1.92
N TYR A 87 -4.16 7.26 -2.39
CA TYR A 87 -3.79 7.67 -3.74
C TYR A 87 -3.67 6.43 -4.63
N LEU A 88 -4.52 6.33 -5.64
CA LEU A 88 -4.61 5.15 -6.48
C LEU A 88 -3.28 4.80 -7.18
N PRO A 89 -2.56 5.75 -7.80
CA PRO A 89 -1.28 5.39 -8.44
C PRO A 89 -0.30 4.73 -7.48
N ALA A 90 -0.25 5.17 -6.23
CA ALA A 90 0.61 4.54 -5.22
C ALA A 90 0.14 3.13 -4.89
N LEU A 91 -1.18 2.92 -4.78
CA LEU A 91 -1.74 1.58 -4.54
C LEU A 91 -1.39 0.63 -5.69
N LEU A 92 -1.44 1.12 -6.93
CA LEU A 92 -1.10 0.30 -8.09
C LEU A 92 0.39 -0.07 -8.12
N GLU A 93 1.23 0.71 -7.48
CA GLU A 93 2.64 0.39 -7.29
C GLU A 93 2.88 -0.54 -6.09
N GLY A 94 1.81 -0.87 -5.35
CA GLY A 94 1.92 -1.72 -4.18
C GLY A 94 2.18 -0.97 -2.89
N LEU A 95 2.01 0.35 -2.89
CA LEU A 95 2.27 1.17 -1.71
C LEU A 95 0.97 1.40 -0.94
N LEU A 96 0.91 0.87 0.28
CA LEU A 96 -0.27 1.01 1.15
C LEU A 96 -0.14 2.19 2.11
N GLY A 97 0.83 3.04 1.89
CA GLY A 97 1.08 4.23 2.67
C GLY A 97 2.28 4.96 2.12
N SER A 98 2.84 5.90 2.90
CA SER A 98 4.05 6.59 2.47
C SER A 98 5.21 5.62 2.35
N ARG A 99 6.23 5.99 1.58
CA ARG A 99 7.42 5.14 1.43
C ARG A 99 8.10 4.91 2.77
N ALA A 100 8.15 5.93 3.62
CA ALA A 100 8.73 5.80 4.96
C ALA A 100 7.92 4.85 5.83
N TRP A 101 6.59 4.95 5.79
CA TRP A 101 5.71 4.06 6.53
C TRP A 101 5.86 2.61 6.05
N MET A 102 5.92 2.39 4.74
CA MET A 102 6.11 1.06 4.16
C MET A 102 7.46 0.47 4.56
N ALA A 103 8.52 1.28 4.52
CA ALA A 103 9.85 0.82 4.91
C ALA A 103 9.87 0.38 6.38
N ALA A 104 9.23 1.14 7.26
CA ALA A 104 9.14 0.80 8.68
C ALA A 104 8.36 -0.50 8.88
N ALA A 105 7.23 -0.67 8.19
CA ALA A 105 6.42 -1.87 8.28
C ALA A 105 7.18 -3.10 7.78
N MET A 106 7.88 -2.98 6.67
CA MET A 106 8.69 -4.05 6.12
C MET A 106 9.88 -4.36 7.00
N GLY A 107 10.49 -3.34 7.60
CA GLY A 107 11.58 -3.53 8.55
C GLY A 107 11.16 -4.32 9.77
N LYS A 108 10.00 -4.03 10.33
CA LYS A 108 9.45 -4.80 11.45
C LYS A 108 9.20 -6.25 11.06
N ALA A 109 8.60 -6.49 9.91
CA ALA A 109 8.35 -7.83 9.42
C ALA A 109 9.66 -8.58 9.18
N GLY A 110 10.63 -7.93 8.55
CA GLY A 110 11.95 -8.50 8.33
C GLY A 110 12.66 -8.81 9.64
N GLY A 111 12.61 -7.90 10.60
CA GLY A 111 13.19 -8.10 11.91
C GLY A 111 12.60 -9.31 12.64
N ARG A 112 11.29 -9.46 12.59
CA ARG A 112 10.63 -10.62 13.18
C ARG A 112 11.09 -11.93 12.54
N ARG A 113 11.12 -11.99 11.23
CA ARG A 113 11.57 -13.17 10.50
C ARG A 113 13.02 -13.51 10.83
N SER A 114 13.88 -12.51 10.88
CA SER A 114 15.27 -12.69 11.24
C SER A 114 15.42 -13.24 12.65
N SER A 115 14.67 -12.73 13.62
CA SER A 115 14.71 -13.19 15.00
C SER A 115 14.23 -14.64 15.12
N GLU A 116 13.17 -15.00 14.44
CA GLU A 116 12.66 -16.36 14.44
C GLU A 116 13.66 -17.33 13.81
N ALA A 117 14.25 -16.94 12.71
CA ALA A 117 15.26 -17.76 12.04
C ALA A 117 16.49 -17.97 12.91
N LYS A 118 16.95 -16.93 13.58
CA LYS A 118 18.09 -17.00 14.52
C LYS A 118 17.78 -17.92 15.70
N ALA A 119 16.58 -17.81 16.25
CA ALA A 119 16.18 -18.65 17.36
C ALA A 119 16.09 -20.11 16.95
N ALA A 120 15.54 -20.39 15.76
CA ALA A 120 15.45 -21.73 15.24
C ALA A 120 16.84 -22.34 14.99
N ALA A 121 17.75 -21.55 14.43
CA ALA A 121 19.13 -22.00 14.18
C ALA A 121 19.85 -22.29 15.48
N ALA A 122 19.70 -21.48 16.49
CA ALA A 122 20.31 -21.69 17.79
C ALA A 122 19.81 -22.99 18.43
N ARG A 123 18.52 -23.26 18.35
CA ARG A 123 17.95 -24.49 18.86
C ARG A 123 18.46 -25.71 18.11
N ALA A 124 18.53 -25.63 16.81
CA ALA A 124 19.04 -26.72 15.98
C ALA A 124 20.50 -27.01 16.27
N ASN A 125 21.32 -25.99 16.41
CA ASN A 125 22.72 -26.13 16.73
C ASN A 125 22.93 -26.77 18.11
N GLY A 126 22.15 -26.37 19.09
CA GLY A 126 22.21 -26.97 20.40
C GLY A 126 21.82 -28.42 20.42
N ARG A 127 20.88 -28.80 19.57
CA ARG A 127 20.41 -30.17 19.47
C ARG A 127 21.40 -31.07 18.76
N LEU A 128 22.03 -30.54 17.70
CA LEU A 128 22.92 -31.31 16.86
C LEU A 128 24.30 -31.54 17.44
N GLY A 129 24.71 -30.77 18.35
CA GLY A 129 25.97 -31.08 18.71
C GLY A 129 26.63 -30.15 19.49
N GLY A 130 25.92 -29.43 19.97
CA GLY A 130 26.47 -28.51 20.73
C GLY A 130 27.63 -29.10 21.43
N ARG A 131 27.64 -30.24 21.89
CA ARG A 131 28.69 -30.74 22.64
C ARG A 131 29.11 -32.05 22.19
N PRO A 132 30.19 -32.13 21.52
CA PRO A 132 30.77 -33.46 21.29
C PRO A 132 31.13 -34.03 22.62
N LYS A 133 30.93 -35.21 22.72
CA LYS A 133 31.18 -35.84 23.99
C LYS A 133 32.40 -36.59 23.97
#